data_d40208a1ce31bfcaba78d4eb043365c5
#
_entry.id   d40208a1ce31bfcaba78d4eb043365c5
#
_cell.length_a   1.000
_cell.length_b   1.000
_cell.length_c   1.000
_cell.angle_alpha   90.00
_cell.angle_beta   90.00
_cell.angle_gamma   90.00
#
_symmetry.space_group_name_H-M   'P 1'
#
loop_
_entity.id
_entity.type
_entity.pdbx_description
1 polymer ?
#
loop_
_entity_poly.entity_id
_entity_poly.type
_entity_poly.pdbx_seq_one_letter_code
_entity_poly.pdbx_strand_id
1 'polypeptide(L)'
;MTVRPQFGVGRVTRFYVPMLLQAFSQSLTYPLVAGIVTHGVYGVHELTAFAQGQMIMFMIGAFGGGLMMTGMVFATDRAGYLNFRKLNALMMAALLAAQCLPALPPFNTWVFEGGFSLSPDLAQIARETLLWGTVMNGSFFLRNVPLVVLFNNLQSGKANVATCVRIVLTVASAALFPRLGWTGAGPGLFALTLGCVVELAITWFYARPYTRELLAQPGAADADNAVSTQFRFTLPLSFGGLLLMMSPIIIAAFVSRTPQAADMLAIHYVT
;
A
#
# COMPACT_ATOMS: atom_id res chain seq x y z
N MET A 1 24.02 -4.99 -35.28
CA MET A 1 22.68 -4.37 -35.47
C MET A 1 21.74 -5.00 -34.47
N THR A 2 21.50 -4.34 -33.33
CA THR A 2 20.54 -4.79 -32.36
C THR A 2 19.14 -4.46 -32.85
N VAL A 3 18.38 -5.49 -33.23
CA VAL A 3 16.96 -5.36 -33.60
C VAL A 3 16.23 -4.78 -32.38
N ARG A 4 15.85 -3.51 -32.41
CA ARG A 4 14.96 -2.92 -31.38
C ARG A 4 13.66 -3.70 -31.44
N PRO A 5 13.22 -4.30 -30.31
CA PRO A 5 11.96 -5.01 -30.28
C PRO A 5 10.85 -4.02 -30.63
N GLN A 6 10.17 -4.26 -31.77
CA GLN A 6 9.00 -3.45 -32.15
C GLN A 6 7.90 -3.72 -31.11
N PHE A 7 7.62 -2.72 -30.30
CA PHE A 7 6.50 -2.75 -29.35
C PHE A 7 5.19 -2.55 -30.12
N GLY A 8 4.61 -3.64 -30.63
CA GLY A 8 3.27 -3.58 -31.21
C GLY A 8 2.21 -3.24 -30.16
N VAL A 9 1.17 -2.50 -30.58
CA VAL A 9 0.05 -2.05 -29.73
C VAL A 9 -0.50 -3.21 -28.87
N GLY A 10 -0.67 -4.40 -29.46
CA GLY A 10 -1.19 -5.56 -28.73
C GLY A 10 -0.31 -6.02 -27.55
N ARG A 11 1.02 -5.91 -27.64
CA ARG A 11 1.94 -6.24 -26.54
C ARG A 11 1.85 -5.20 -25.42
N VAL A 12 1.76 -3.92 -25.81
CA VAL A 12 1.59 -2.81 -24.86
C VAL A 12 0.26 -2.95 -24.11
N THR A 13 -0.84 -3.16 -24.83
CA THR A 13 -2.17 -3.34 -24.22
C THR A 13 -2.20 -4.55 -23.28
N ARG A 14 -1.63 -5.68 -23.69
CA ARG A 14 -1.56 -6.88 -22.85
C ARG A 14 -0.79 -6.68 -21.54
N PHE A 15 0.17 -5.76 -21.53
CA PHE A 15 0.94 -5.41 -20.34
C PHE A 15 0.22 -4.37 -19.48
N TYR A 16 -0.33 -3.30 -20.07
CA TYR A 16 -0.92 -2.18 -19.34
C TYR A 16 -2.31 -2.46 -18.80
N VAL A 17 -3.16 -3.21 -19.52
CA VAL A 17 -4.53 -3.51 -19.04
C VAL A 17 -4.53 -4.19 -17.67
N PRO A 18 -3.71 -5.23 -17.39
CA PRO A 18 -3.62 -5.80 -16.05
C PRO A 18 -3.16 -4.78 -14.99
N MET A 19 -2.24 -3.87 -15.31
CA MET A 19 -1.79 -2.84 -14.38
C MET A 19 -2.90 -1.83 -14.06
N LEU A 20 -3.68 -1.40 -15.05
CA LEU A 20 -4.83 -0.54 -14.83
C LEU A 20 -5.91 -1.22 -13.98
N LEU A 21 -6.20 -2.50 -14.26
CA LEU A 21 -7.11 -3.30 -13.43
C LEU A 21 -6.62 -3.41 -11.98
N GLN A 22 -5.32 -3.56 -11.78
CA GLN A 22 -4.71 -3.58 -10.45
C GLN A 22 -4.91 -2.25 -9.71
N ALA A 23 -4.68 -1.12 -10.37
CA ALA A 23 -4.88 0.20 -9.77
C ALA A 23 -6.35 0.45 -9.42
N PHE A 24 -7.27 0.15 -10.35
CA PHE A 24 -8.71 0.27 -10.15
C PHE A 24 -9.21 -0.62 -8.99
N SER A 25 -8.70 -1.84 -8.91
CA SER A 25 -9.10 -2.79 -7.87
C SER A 25 -8.68 -2.36 -6.46
N GLN A 26 -7.61 -1.59 -6.33
CA GLN A 26 -7.23 -1.02 -5.04
C GLN A 26 -8.29 -0.05 -4.51
N SER A 27 -8.83 0.81 -5.38
CA SER A 27 -9.88 1.77 -5.00
C SER A 27 -11.18 1.07 -4.56
N LEU A 28 -11.52 -0.08 -5.14
CA LEU A 28 -12.73 -0.84 -4.75
C LEU A 28 -12.63 -1.51 -3.38
N THR A 29 -11.43 -1.78 -2.90
CA THR A 29 -11.22 -2.57 -1.67
C THR A 29 -11.68 -1.81 -0.42
N TYR A 30 -11.49 -0.49 -0.39
CA TYR A 30 -11.78 0.33 0.79
C TYR A 30 -13.28 0.52 1.05
N PRO A 31 -14.13 0.85 0.06
CA PRO A 31 -15.57 0.89 0.26
C PRO A 31 -16.18 -0.43 0.77
N LEU A 32 -15.62 -1.58 0.34
CA LEU A 32 -16.08 -2.89 0.81
C LEU A 32 -15.85 -3.09 2.31
N VAL A 33 -14.73 -2.60 2.83
CA VAL A 33 -14.40 -2.72 4.25
C VAL A 33 -15.20 -1.73 5.10
N ALA A 34 -15.62 -0.60 4.54
CA ALA A 34 -16.49 0.35 5.25
C ALA A 34 -17.74 -0.34 5.82
N GLY A 35 -18.32 -1.32 5.10
CA GLY A 35 -19.44 -2.11 5.59
C GLY A 35 -19.13 -2.93 6.85
N ILE A 36 -17.90 -3.45 7.02
CA ILE A 36 -17.52 -4.15 8.25
C ILE A 36 -17.38 -3.15 9.40
N VAL A 37 -16.75 -2.01 9.13
CA VAL A 37 -16.41 -1.00 10.14
C VAL A 37 -17.67 -0.29 10.65
N THR A 38 -18.60 0.07 9.78
CA THR A 38 -19.85 0.76 10.16
C THR A 38 -20.81 -0.09 10.98
N HIS A 39 -20.64 -1.41 11.03
CA HIS A 39 -21.37 -2.29 11.93
C HIS A 39 -20.69 -2.43 13.31
N GLY A 40 -19.61 -1.71 13.58
CA GLY A 40 -18.94 -1.64 14.87
C GLY A 40 -19.75 -0.86 15.91
N VAL A 41 -19.22 -0.79 17.13
CA VAL A 41 -19.91 -0.20 18.31
C VAL A 41 -20.26 1.29 18.09
N TYR A 42 -19.38 2.03 17.42
CA TYR A 42 -19.56 3.48 17.20
C TYR A 42 -20.15 3.80 15.80
N GLY A 43 -20.49 2.79 15.00
CA GLY A 43 -21.13 2.96 13.70
C GLY A 43 -20.30 3.79 12.72
N VAL A 44 -20.93 4.83 12.14
CA VAL A 44 -20.29 5.75 11.19
C VAL A 44 -19.09 6.49 11.81
N HIS A 45 -19.14 6.81 13.10
CA HIS A 45 -18.02 7.47 13.79
C HIS A 45 -16.78 6.56 13.86
N GLU A 46 -16.98 5.25 13.98
CA GLU A 46 -15.89 4.28 13.94
C GLU A 46 -15.22 4.26 12.55
N LEU A 47 -16.02 4.32 11.47
CA LEU A 47 -15.50 4.46 10.13
C LEU A 47 -14.68 5.73 9.96
N THR A 48 -15.13 6.85 10.52
CA THR A 48 -14.37 8.11 10.50
C THR A 48 -13.02 7.97 11.18
N ALA A 49 -12.96 7.41 12.38
CA ALA A 49 -11.72 7.19 13.11
C ALA A 49 -10.78 6.23 12.37
N PHE A 50 -11.32 5.14 11.84
CA PHE A 50 -10.61 4.17 11.00
C PHE A 50 -10.01 4.84 9.76
N ALA A 51 -10.80 5.66 9.06
CA ALA A 51 -10.36 6.39 7.88
C ALA A 51 -9.21 7.36 8.17
N GLN A 52 -9.23 8.06 9.31
CA GLN A 52 -8.15 8.98 9.70
C GLN A 52 -6.84 8.22 9.96
N GLY A 53 -6.90 7.08 10.67
CA GLY A 53 -5.74 6.21 10.85
C GLY A 53 -5.19 5.70 9.51
N GLN A 54 -6.07 5.27 8.60
CA GLN A 54 -5.69 4.81 7.27
C GLN A 54 -5.12 5.93 6.38
N MET A 55 -5.63 7.15 6.43
CA MET A 55 -5.09 8.27 5.64
C MET A 55 -3.62 8.53 5.97
N ILE A 56 -3.25 8.54 7.26
CA ILE A 56 -1.85 8.67 7.68
C ILE A 56 -1.03 7.48 7.20
N MET A 57 -1.55 6.26 7.34
CA MET A 57 -0.91 5.05 6.86
C MET A 57 -0.63 5.10 5.35
N PHE A 58 -1.61 5.55 4.54
CA PHE A 58 -1.45 5.66 3.09
C PHE A 58 -0.49 6.77 2.68
N MET A 59 -0.50 7.90 3.38
CA MET A 59 0.47 8.97 3.15
C MET A 59 1.90 8.45 3.30
N ILE A 60 2.17 7.71 4.37
CA ILE A 60 3.48 7.12 4.63
C ILE A 60 3.79 6.02 3.61
N GLY A 61 2.82 5.18 3.29
CA GLY A 61 2.94 4.14 2.26
C GLY A 61 3.21 4.71 0.87
N ALA A 62 2.59 5.84 0.52
CA ALA A 62 2.77 6.52 -0.76
C ALA A 62 4.19 7.04 -0.95
N PHE A 63 4.89 7.41 0.13
CA PHE A 63 6.31 7.75 0.08
C PHE A 63 7.16 6.57 -0.44
N GLY A 64 6.73 5.33 -0.20
CA GLY A 64 7.35 4.12 -0.78
C GLY A 64 7.01 3.86 -2.26
N GLY A 65 6.10 4.64 -2.87
CA GLY A 65 5.62 4.41 -4.25
C GLY A 65 6.71 4.49 -5.32
N GLY A 66 7.73 5.31 -5.12
CA GLY A 66 8.89 5.41 -6.00
C GLY A 66 9.71 4.12 -6.11
N LEU A 67 9.64 3.23 -5.09
CA LEU A 67 10.41 1.98 -5.08
C LEU A 67 10.05 1.03 -6.22
N MET A 68 8.77 0.96 -6.60
CA MET A 68 8.36 0.09 -7.71
C MET A 68 9.05 0.50 -9.01
N MET A 69 9.05 1.80 -9.33
CA MET A 69 9.71 2.33 -10.52
C MET A 69 11.23 2.15 -10.44
N THR A 70 11.83 2.40 -9.29
CA THR A 70 13.26 2.16 -9.05
C THR A 70 13.62 0.70 -9.30
N GLY A 71 12.84 -0.23 -8.78
CA GLY A 71 13.07 -1.65 -9.01
C GLY A 71 12.97 -2.03 -10.49
N MET A 72 11.99 -1.51 -11.23
CA MET A 72 11.86 -1.77 -12.67
C MET A 72 13.06 -1.27 -13.48
N VAL A 73 13.68 -0.17 -13.06
CA VAL A 73 14.85 0.40 -13.75
C VAL A 73 16.14 -0.32 -13.36
N PHE A 74 16.36 -0.57 -12.08
CA PHE A 74 17.68 -1.02 -11.58
C PHE A 74 17.76 -2.52 -11.30
N ALA A 75 16.65 -3.22 -11.01
CA ALA A 75 16.66 -4.64 -10.67
C ALA A 75 16.60 -5.54 -11.94
N THR A 76 17.42 -5.24 -12.93
CA THR A 76 17.51 -5.98 -14.20
C THR A 76 18.61 -7.03 -14.21
N ASP A 77 19.58 -6.92 -13.30
CA ASP A 77 20.69 -7.86 -13.09
C ASP A 77 20.78 -8.24 -11.59
N ARG A 78 21.68 -9.19 -11.28
CA ARG A 78 21.86 -9.70 -9.91
C ARG A 78 22.26 -8.60 -8.93
N ALA A 79 23.21 -7.73 -9.29
CA ALA A 79 23.74 -6.71 -8.38
C ALA A 79 22.69 -5.64 -8.10
N GLY A 80 22.04 -5.12 -9.14
CA GLY A 80 20.94 -4.15 -9.04
C GLY A 80 19.76 -4.69 -8.24
N TYR A 81 19.38 -5.96 -8.43
CA TYR A 81 18.33 -6.61 -7.66
C TYR A 81 18.66 -6.73 -6.16
N LEU A 82 19.90 -7.13 -5.81
CA LEU A 82 20.31 -7.25 -4.41
C LEU A 82 20.35 -5.88 -3.73
N ASN A 83 20.85 -4.86 -4.41
CA ASN A 83 20.84 -3.49 -3.93
C ASN A 83 19.43 -2.92 -3.80
N PHE A 84 18.54 -3.21 -4.76
CA PHE A 84 17.13 -2.85 -4.67
C PHE A 84 16.43 -3.50 -3.47
N ARG A 85 16.67 -4.79 -3.22
CA ARG A 85 16.13 -5.48 -2.02
C ARG A 85 16.60 -4.80 -0.73
N LYS A 86 17.88 -4.42 -0.66
CA LYS A 86 18.47 -3.72 0.49
C LYS A 86 17.82 -2.34 0.66
N LEU A 87 17.68 -1.57 -0.43
CA LEU A 87 17.00 -0.28 -0.42
C LEU A 87 15.56 -0.40 0.04
N ASN A 88 14.79 -1.36 -0.54
CA ASN A 88 13.40 -1.60 -0.18
C ASN A 88 13.26 -1.95 1.32
N ALA A 89 14.15 -2.79 1.87
CA ALA A 89 14.14 -3.15 3.28
C ALA A 89 14.47 -1.96 4.19
N LEU A 90 15.46 -1.14 3.82
CA LEU A 90 15.83 0.07 4.58
C LEU A 90 14.70 1.10 4.57
N MET A 91 14.12 1.38 3.42
CA MET A 91 12.98 2.30 3.31
C MET A 91 11.75 1.77 4.04
N MET A 92 11.46 0.47 3.92
CA MET A 92 10.37 -0.16 4.68
C MET A 92 10.58 0.06 6.18
N ALA A 93 11.75 -0.25 6.72
CA ALA A 93 12.03 -0.09 8.15
C ALA A 93 11.88 1.36 8.60
N ALA A 94 12.44 2.31 7.84
CA ALA A 94 12.34 3.74 8.15
C ALA A 94 10.90 4.25 8.10
N LEU A 95 10.13 3.87 7.07
CA LEU A 95 8.76 4.33 6.89
C LEU A 95 7.78 3.68 7.87
N LEU A 96 7.97 2.39 8.22
CA LEU A 96 7.17 1.76 9.27
C LEU A 96 7.48 2.33 10.65
N ALA A 97 8.74 2.66 10.93
CA ALA A 97 9.10 3.39 12.16
C ALA A 97 8.44 4.79 12.18
N ALA A 98 8.48 5.52 11.07
CA ALA A 98 7.80 6.82 10.94
C ALA A 98 6.27 6.69 11.10
N GLN A 99 5.66 5.59 10.64
CA GLN A 99 4.24 5.31 10.81
C GLN A 99 3.85 5.10 12.28
N CYS A 100 4.74 4.55 13.09
CA CYS A 100 4.47 4.36 14.51
C CYS A 100 4.53 5.67 15.31
N LEU A 101 5.27 6.69 14.86
CA LEU A 101 5.46 7.94 15.61
C LEU A 101 4.14 8.65 15.96
N PRO A 102 3.19 8.89 15.03
CA PRO A 102 1.91 9.53 15.35
C PRO A 102 1.04 8.73 16.31
N ALA A 103 1.31 7.45 16.49
CA ALA A 103 0.57 6.60 17.43
C ALA A 103 1.16 6.58 18.85
N LEU A 104 2.34 7.17 19.07
CA LEU A 104 3.01 7.21 20.35
C LEU A 104 2.64 8.49 21.13
N PRO A 105 2.51 8.43 22.48
CA PRO A 105 2.37 9.63 23.31
C PRO A 105 3.65 10.51 23.21
N PRO A 106 3.53 11.85 23.17
CA PRO A 106 2.32 12.68 23.13
C PRO A 106 1.74 12.93 21.73
N PHE A 107 2.36 12.40 20.65
CA PHE A 107 2.00 12.71 19.27
C PHE A 107 0.58 12.26 18.91
N ASN A 108 0.10 11.15 19.49
CA ASN A 108 -1.25 10.65 19.23
C ASN A 108 -2.34 11.66 19.59
N THR A 109 -2.24 12.32 20.75
CA THR A 109 -3.17 13.35 21.18
C THR A 109 -3.10 14.58 20.25
N TRP A 110 -1.88 15.01 19.90
CA TRP A 110 -1.70 16.14 19.03
C TRP A 110 -2.26 15.89 17.61
N VAL A 111 -2.03 14.69 17.06
CA VAL A 111 -2.47 14.34 15.70
C VAL A 111 -3.97 14.04 15.66
N PHE A 112 -4.46 13.14 16.52
CA PHE A 112 -5.84 12.64 16.39
C PHE A 112 -6.86 13.52 17.11
N GLU A 113 -6.57 14.01 18.31
CA GLU A 113 -7.47 14.88 19.02
C GLU A 113 -7.32 16.35 18.59
N GLY A 114 -6.07 16.86 18.46
CA GLY A 114 -5.81 18.24 18.05
C GLY A 114 -5.98 18.46 16.55
N GLY A 115 -5.40 17.60 15.70
CA GLY A 115 -5.41 17.75 14.25
C GLY A 115 -6.74 17.37 13.61
N PHE A 116 -7.29 16.22 13.99
CA PHE A 116 -8.55 15.67 13.43
C PHE A 116 -9.77 15.86 14.33
N SER A 117 -9.62 16.47 15.49
CA SER A 117 -10.72 16.76 16.45
C SER A 117 -11.52 15.52 16.84
N LEU A 118 -10.87 14.35 16.95
CA LEU A 118 -11.51 13.12 17.39
C LEU A 118 -11.68 13.11 18.91
N SER A 119 -12.78 12.50 19.38
CA SER A 119 -12.91 12.20 20.80
C SER A 119 -11.85 11.17 21.26
N PRO A 120 -11.49 11.10 22.54
CA PRO A 120 -10.46 10.16 23.01
C PRO A 120 -10.70 8.70 22.61
N ASP A 121 -11.95 8.21 22.64
CA ASP A 121 -12.31 6.86 22.23
C ASP A 121 -12.07 6.62 20.73
N LEU A 122 -12.45 7.58 19.89
CA LEU A 122 -12.24 7.53 18.46
C LEU A 122 -10.75 7.70 18.10
N ALA A 123 -10.03 8.54 18.82
CA ALA A 123 -8.58 8.70 18.68
C ALA A 123 -7.84 7.39 18.98
N GLN A 124 -8.32 6.62 19.96
CA GLN A 124 -7.78 5.28 20.24
C GLN A 124 -7.98 4.33 19.06
N ILE A 125 -9.16 4.31 18.43
CA ILE A 125 -9.45 3.49 17.25
C ILE A 125 -8.53 3.88 16.07
N ALA A 126 -8.37 5.17 15.81
CA ALA A 126 -7.48 5.67 14.76
C ALA A 126 -6.02 5.29 15.02
N ARG A 127 -5.57 5.38 16.26
CA ARG A 127 -4.23 4.96 16.70
C ARG A 127 -4.01 3.47 16.48
N GLU A 128 -4.95 2.63 16.90
CA GLU A 128 -4.86 1.17 16.73
C GLU A 128 -4.86 0.79 15.24
N THR A 129 -5.70 1.43 14.44
CA THR A 129 -5.72 1.26 12.98
C THR A 129 -4.34 1.59 12.38
N LEU A 130 -3.70 2.67 12.81
CA LEU A 130 -2.39 3.07 12.34
C LEU A 130 -1.30 2.07 12.74
N LEU A 131 -1.31 1.61 14.01
CA LEU A 131 -0.32 0.65 14.53
C LEU A 131 -0.44 -0.72 13.85
N TRP A 132 -1.63 -1.31 13.85
CA TRP A 132 -1.85 -2.60 13.21
C TRP A 132 -1.74 -2.51 11.68
N GLY A 133 -2.00 -1.34 11.10
CA GLY A 133 -1.76 -1.04 9.68
C GLY A 133 -0.29 -1.15 9.25
N THR A 134 0.67 -1.21 10.20
CA THR A 134 2.08 -1.49 9.88
C THR A 134 2.28 -2.85 9.23
N VAL A 135 1.48 -3.86 9.61
CA VAL A 135 1.53 -5.20 8.98
C VAL A 135 1.07 -5.12 7.53
N MET A 136 0.02 -4.36 7.26
CA MET A 136 -0.47 -4.13 5.90
C MET A 136 0.56 -3.38 5.04
N ASN A 137 1.10 -2.25 5.52
CA ASN A 137 2.13 -1.49 4.81
C ASN A 137 3.42 -2.32 4.63
N GLY A 138 3.85 -3.06 5.64
CA GLY A 138 4.97 -3.97 5.54
C GLY A 138 4.78 -5.00 4.43
N SER A 139 3.56 -5.54 4.30
CA SER A 139 3.20 -6.46 3.22
C SER A 139 3.29 -5.80 1.85
N PHE A 140 2.87 -4.53 1.70
CA PHE A 140 3.02 -3.77 0.46
C PHE A 140 4.49 -3.55 0.09
N PHE A 141 5.34 -3.17 1.04
CA PHE A 141 6.77 -3.02 0.78
C PHE A 141 7.43 -4.34 0.39
N LEU A 142 7.16 -5.41 1.11
CA LEU A 142 7.69 -6.74 0.80
C LEU A 142 7.23 -7.23 -0.58
N ARG A 143 6.01 -6.88 -1.00
CA ARG A 143 5.45 -7.21 -2.30
C ARG A 143 6.16 -6.51 -3.46
N ASN A 144 6.74 -5.33 -3.27
CA ASN A 144 7.46 -4.61 -4.33
C ASN A 144 8.56 -5.48 -4.95
N VAL A 145 9.28 -6.24 -4.14
CA VAL A 145 10.40 -7.07 -4.61
C VAL A 145 9.97 -8.11 -5.63
N PRO A 146 9.01 -9.03 -5.35
CA PRO A 146 8.56 -10.00 -6.33
C PRO A 146 7.79 -9.38 -7.49
N LEU A 147 7.05 -8.27 -7.28
CA LEU A 147 6.34 -7.58 -8.36
C LEU A 147 7.30 -7.02 -9.41
N VAL A 148 8.39 -6.38 -8.98
CA VAL A 148 9.44 -5.88 -9.87
C VAL A 148 10.01 -7.01 -10.73
N VAL A 149 10.30 -8.16 -10.15
CA VAL A 149 10.78 -9.32 -10.90
C VAL A 149 9.75 -9.77 -11.94
N LEU A 150 8.47 -9.84 -11.58
CA LEU A 150 7.42 -10.22 -12.53
C LEU A 150 7.26 -9.19 -13.65
N PHE A 151 7.31 -7.90 -13.36
CA PHE A 151 7.17 -6.84 -14.36
C PHE A 151 8.36 -6.78 -15.32
N ASN A 152 9.59 -6.92 -14.81
CA ASN A 152 10.79 -6.96 -15.64
C ASN A 152 10.79 -8.19 -16.57
N ASN A 153 10.09 -9.26 -16.19
CA ASN A 153 9.89 -10.45 -17.04
C ASN A 153 8.57 -10.41 -17.84
N LEU A 154 7.89 -9.26 -17.94
CA LEU A 154 6.63 -9.08 -18.67
C LEU A 154 5.49 -10.01 -18.20
N GLN A 155 5.51 -10.42 -16.92
CA GLN A 155 4.55 -11.33 -16.30
C GLN A 155 3.46 -10.57 -15.49
N SER A 156 3.02 -9.40 -15.96
CA SER A 156 1.97 -8.59 -15.32
C SER A 156 0.67 -9.35 -15.08
N GLY A 157 0.35 -10.33 -15.94
CA GLY A 157 -0.82 -11.20 -15.76
C GLY A 157 -0.76 -12.03 -14.47
N LYS A 158 0.41 -12.55 -14.07
CA LYS A 158 0.59 -13.30 -12.81
C LYS A 158 0.44 -12.38 -11.59
N ALA A 159 0.95 -11.14 -11.69
CA ALA A 159 0.75 -10.13 -10.66
C ALA A 159 -0.74 -9.81 -10.49
N ASN A 160 -1.48 -9.67 -11.60
CA ASN A 160 -2.92 -9.39 -11.57
C ASN A 160 -3.73 -10.53 -10.93
N VAL A 161 -3.38 -11.81 -11.17
CA VAL A 161 -4.02 -12.94 -10.49
C VAL A 161 -3.91 -12.82 -8.96
N ALA A 162 -2.74 -12.47 -8.44
CA ALA A 162 -2.55 -12.26 -7.00
C ALA A 162 -3.44 -11.13 -6.47
N THR A 163 -3.56 -10.03 -7.21
CA THR A 163 -4.45 -8.91 -6.87
C THR A 163 -5.93 -9.30 -6.93
N CYS A 164 -6.36 -10.09 -7.93
CA CYS A 164 -7.74 -10.61 -7.99
C CYS A 164 -8.08 -11.47 -6.78
N VAL A 165 -7.16 -12.34 -6.35
CA VAL A 165 -7.36 -13.15 -5.13
C VAL A 165 -7.51 -12.27 -3.90
N ARG A 166 -6.71 -11.21 -3.75
CA ARG A 166 -6.87 -10.23 -2.68
C ARG A 166 -8.27 -9.63 -2.65
N ILE A 167 -8.79 -9.18 -3.81
CA ILE A 167 -10.13 -8.59 -3.91
C ILE A 167 -11.18 -9.60 -3.49
N VAL A 168 -11.12 -10.82 -4.04
CA VAL A 168 -12.07 -11.89 -3.69
C VAL A 168 -12.07 -12.17 -2.19
N LEU A 169 -10.90 -12.23 -1.56
CA LEU A 169 -10.79 -12.39 -0.11
C LEU A 169 -11.39 -11.23 0.66
N THR A 170 -11.15 -9.98 0.22
CA THR A 170 -11.73 -8.81 0.87
C THR A 170 -13.25 -8.79 0.72
N VAL A 171 -13.79 -9.09 -0.47
CA VAL A 171 -15.25 -9.22 -0.71
C VAL A 171 -15.85 -10.32 0.16
N ALA A 172 -15.21 -11.48 0.21
CA ALA A 172 -15.66 -12.60 1.04
C ALA A 172 -15.66 -12.22 2.53
N SER A 173 -14.62 -11.55 3.01
CA SER A 173 -14.55 -11.03 4.38
C SER A 173 -15.63 -10.01 4.67
N ALA A 174 -15.87 -9.07 3.74
CA ALA A 174 -16.92 -8.06 3.87
C ALA A 174 -18.34 -8.67 3.94
N ALA A 175 -18.56 -9.79 3.25
CA ALA A 175 -19.84 -10.50 3.30
C ALA A 175 -19.99 -11.40 4.54
N LEU A 176 -18.89 -12.00 5.02
CA LEU A 176 -18.90 -13.04 6.05
C LEU A 176 -18.78 -12.47 7.46
N PHE A 177 -17.88 -11.48 7.68
CA PHE A 177 -17.58 -10.99 9.03
C PHE A 177 -18.79 -10.38 9.74
N PRO A 178 -19.61 -9.52 9.10
CA PRO A 178 -20.82 -9.00 9.75
C PRO A 178 -21.83 -10.11 10.11
N ARG A 179 -21.93 -11.17 9.30
CA ARG A 179 -22.82 -12.32 9.58
C ARG A 179 -22.36 -13.15 10.79
N LEU A 180 -21.04 -13.14 11.06
CA LEU A 180 -20.46 -13.80 12.23
C LEU A 180 -20.43 -12.90 13.47
N GLY A 181 -20.97 -11.67 13.39
CA GLY A 181 -20.89 -10.68 14.45
C GLY A 181 -19.49 -10.09 14.66
N TRP A 182 -18.57 -10.31 13.70
CA TRP A 182 -17.21 -9.81 13.77
C TRP A 182 -17.10 -8.50 12.99
N THR A 183 -17.37 -7.38 13.66
CA THR A 183 -17.52 -6.05 13.08
C THR A 183 -16.66 -5.02 13.78
N GLY A 184 -16.47 -3.85 13.13
CA GLY A 184 -15.69 -2.75 13.65
C GLY A 184 -14.33 -2.55 12.94
N ALA A 185 -13.54 -1.60 13.44
CA ALA A 185 -12.27 -1.19 12.83
C ALA A 185 -11.22 -2.32 12.79
N GLY A 186 -11.11 -3.10 13.86
CA GLY A 186 -10.17 -4.22 13.95
C GLY A 186 -10.42 -5.29 12.86
N PRO A 187 -11.62 -5.91 12.80
CA PRO A 187 -12.01 -6.83 11.74
C PRO A 187 -11.90 -6.24 10.33
N GLY A 188 -12.25 -4.95 10.15
CA GLY A 188 -12.07 -4.26 8.88
C GLY A 188 -10.61 -4.22 8.43
N LEU A 189 -9.71 -3.83 9.34
CA LEU A 189 -8.27 -3.81 9.05
C LEU A 189 -7.71 -5.21 8.83
N PHE A 190 -8.20 -6.20 9.59
CA PHE A 190 -7.81 -7.60 9.41
C PHE A 190 -8.19 -8.12 8.01
N ALA A 191 -9.38 -7.81 7.51
CA ALA A 191 -9.82 -8.19 6.16
C ALA A 191 -8.89 -7.63 5.07
N LEU A 192 -8.48 -6.36 5.19
CA LEU A 192 -7.51 -5.73 4.28
C LEU A 192 -6.14 -6.38 4.37
N THR A 193 -5.65 -6.57 5.59
CA THR A 193 -4.31 -7.14 5.85
C THR A 193 -4.21 -8.57 5.36
N LEU A 194 -5.22 -9.41 5.62
CA LEU A 194 -5.29 -10.78 5.14
C LEU A 194 -5.16 -10.84 3.62
N GLY A 195 -5.92 -10.01 2.91
CA GLY A 195 -5.84 -9.92 1.46
C GLY A 195 -4.44 -9.56 0.97
N CYS A 196 -3.78 -8.57 1.60
CA CYS A 196 -2.43 -8.14 1.25
C CYS A 196 -1.36 -9.20 1.53
N VAL A 197 -1.46 -9.92 2.63
CA VAL A 197 -0.54 -11.01 2.98
C VAL A 197 -0.66 -12.18 2.00
N VAL A 198 -1.89 -12.55 1.63
CA VAL A 198 -2.12 -13.60 0.64
C VAL A 198 -1.62 -13.17 -0.75
N GLU A 199 -1.89 -11.92 -1.17
CA GLU A 199 -1.34 -11.36 -2.41
C GLU A 199 0.19 -11.41 -2.41
N LEU A 200 0.85 -11.03 -1.32
CA LEU A 200 2.29 -11.15 -1.15
C LEU A 200 2.78 -12.58 -1.33
N ALA A 201 2.15 -13.55 -0.67
CA ALA A 201 2.53 -14.96 -0.76
C ALA A 201 2.41 -15.50 -2.19
N ILE A 202 1.31 -15.20 -2.88
CA ILE A 202 1.08 -15.62 -4.28
C ILE A 202 2.10 -14.96 -5.21
N THR A 203 2.37 -13.66 -5.03
CA THR A 203 3.33 -12.92 -5.85
C THR A 203 4.75 -13.48 -5.67
N TRP A 204 5.16 -13.80 -4.44
CA TRP A 204 6.42 -14.47 -4.16
C TRP A 204 6.50 -15.85 -4.81
N PHE A 205 5.42 -16.62 -4.76
CA PHE A 205 5.37 -17.93 -5.39
C PHE A 205 5.58 -17.83 -6.90
N TYR A 206 4.89 -16.93 -7.58
CA TYR A 206 5.04 -16.72 -9.02
C TYR A 206 6.39 -16.13 -9.43
N ALA A 207 7.01 -15.30 -8.57
CA ALA A 207 8.29 -14.69 -8.87
C ALA A 207 9.49 -15.63 -8.66
N ARG A 208 9.33 -16.73 -7.89
CA ARG A 208 10.43 -17.65 -7.54
C ARG A 208 11.30 -18.10 -8.72
N PRO A 209 10.76 -18.62 -9.83
CA PRO A 209 11.59 -19.11 -10.93
C PRO A 209 12.44 -17.97 -11.55
N TYR A 210 11.84 -16.83 -11.78
CA TYR A 210 12.52 -15.65 -12.35
C TYR A 210 13.58 -15.07 -11.40
N THR A 211 13.29 -15.08 -10.09
CA THR A 211 14.26 -14.65 -9.08
C THR A 211 15.48 -15.58 -9.02
N ARG A 212 15.28 -16.89 -9.17
CA ARG A 212 16.37 -17.88 -9.22
C ARG A 212 17.25 -17.66 -10.46
N GLU A 213 16.64 -17.45 -11.62
CA GLU A 213 17.34 -17.17 -12.86
C GLU A 213 18.15 -15.86 -12.76
N LEU A 214 17.55 -14.80 -12.22
CA LEU A 214 18.21 -13.52 -11.99
C LEU A 214 19.41 -13.64 -11.05
N LEU A 215 19.29 -14.41 -9.98
CA LEU A 215 20.37 -14.64 -9.02
C LEU A 215 21.49 -15.57 -9.54
N ALA A 216 21.20 -16.37 -10.56
CA ALA A 216 22.20 -17.23 -11.22
C ALA A 216 23.08 -16.45 -12.22
N GLN A 217 22.67 -15.25 -12.62
CA GLN A 217 23.48 -14.42 -13.52
C GLN A 217 24.81 -14.00 -12.86
N PRO A 218 25.92 -13.95 -13.61
CA PRO A 218 27.17 -13.39 -13.11
C PRO A 218 26.95 -11.94 -12.71
N GLY A 219 27.28 -11.59 -11.47
CA GLY A 219 27.13 -10.23 -10.98
C GLY A 219 28.20 -9.31 -11.55
N ALA A 220 27.83 -8.38 -12.42
CA ALA A 220 28.67 -7.23 -12.69
C ALA A 220 28.47 -6.22 -11.55
N ALA A 221 29.56 -5.88 -10.86
CA ALA A 221 29.55 -4.81 -9.87
C ALA A 221 29.61 -3.47 -10.63
N ASP A 222 28.45 -2.97 -11.06
CA ASP A 222 28.35 -1.68 -11.73
C ASP A 222 28.13 -0.60 -10.65
N ALA A 223 29.00 0.41 -10.62
CA ALA A 223 28.89 1.54 -9.66
C ALA A 223 27.54 2.29 -9.82
N ASP A 224 26.97 2.25 -11.01
CA ASP A 224 25.69 2.86 -11.33
C ASP A 224 24.49 2.19 -10.63
N ASN A 225 24.64 0.94 -10.18
CA ASN A 225 23.62 0.18 -9.46
C ASN A 225 23.72 0.29 -7.94
N ALA A 226 24.53 1.20 -7.41
CA ALA A 226 24.70 1.38 -5.97
C ALA A 226 23.39 1.75 -5.25
N VAL A 227 23.22 1.33 -3.99
CA VAL A 227 22.04 1.66 -3.17
C VAL A 227 21.80 3.17 -3.09
N SER A 228 22.87 3.97 -3.01
CA SER A 228 22.80 5.44 -2.97
C SER A 228 22.24 6.05 -4.28
N THR A 229 22.62 5.50 -5.43
CA THR A 229 22.10 5.91 -6.74
C THR A 229 20.62 5.57 -6.85
N GLN A 230 20.24 4.35 -6.47
CA GLN A 230 18.84 3.92 -6.44
C GLN A 230 18.02 4.76 -5.47
N PHE A 231 18.54 5.10 -4.29
CA PHE A 231 17.88 5.98 -3.32
C PHE A 231 17.64 7.39 -3.87
N ARG A 232 18.65 8.00 -4.50
CA ARG A 232 18.52 9.32 -5.13
C ARG A 232 17.50 9.34 -6.25
N PHE A 233 17.38 8.25 -7.00
CA PHE A 233 16.35 8.08 -8.03
C PHE A 233 14.96 7.90 -7.43
N THR A 234 14.84 7.13 -6.32
CA THR A 234 13.58 6.88 -5.64
C THR A 234 12.99 8.15 -5.01
N LEU A 235 13.84 9.01 -4.45
CA LEU A 235 13.42 10.13 -3.61
C LEU A 235 12.44 11.09 -4.30
N PRO A 236 12.72 11.65 -5.49
CA PRO A 236 11.80 12.56 -6.18
C PRO A 236 10.47 11.87 -6.55
N LEU A 237 10.50 10.59 -6.93
CA LEU A 237 9.29 9.84 -7.24
C LEU A 237 8.42 9.62 -5.99
N SER A 238 9.06 9.36 -4.86
CA SER A 238 8.39 9.20 -3.56
C SER A 238 7.77 10.50 -3.07
N PHE A 239 8.45 11.63 -3.25
CA PHE A 239 7.88 12.95 -2.94
C PHE A 239 6.65 13.27 -3.79
N GLY A 240 6.65 12.92 -5.07
CA GLY A 240 5.48 13.05 -5.93
C GLY A 240 4.27 12.29 -5.40
N GLY A 241 4.47 11.04 -4.96
CA GLY A 241 3.44 10.22 -4.32
C GLY A 241 2.93 10.82 -3.00
N LEU A 242 3.84 11.33 -2.17
CA LEU A 242 3.50 11.98 -0.91
C LEU A 242 2.62 13.23 -1.14
N LEU A 243 3.02 14.11 -2.06
CA LEU A 243 2.26 15.33 -2.37
C LEU A 243 0.84 14.99 -2.87
N LEU A 244 0.69 13.94 -3.67
CA LEU A 244 -0.61 13.48 -4.12
C LEU A 244 -1.50 13.06 -2.94
N MET A 245 -0.94 12.36 -1.95
CA MET A 245 -1.68 11.88 -0.77
C MET A 245 -1.90 12.96 0.30
N MET A 246 -1.21 14.09 0.24
CA MET A 246 -1.48 15.21 1.15
C MET A 246 -2.83 15.89 0.90
N SER A 247 -3.30 15.91 -0.34
CA SER A 247 -4.57 16.57 -0.69
C SER A 247 -5.78 16.01 0.09
N PRO A 248 -6.05 14.69 0.10
CA PRO A 248 -7.13 14.12 0.91
C PRO A 248 -7.01 14.41 2.41
N ILE A 249 -5.78 14.41 2.95
CA ILE A 249 -5.54 14.68 4.37
C ILE A 249 -5.86 16.13 4.72
N ILE A 250 -5.44 17.07 3.88
CA ILE A 250 -5.76 18.49 4.06
C ILE A 250 -7.27 18.69 4.02
N ILE A 251 -7.97 18.10 3.02
CA ILE A 251 -9.42 18.16 2.92
C ILE A 251 -10.07 17.59 4.19
N ALA A 252 -9.64 16.41 4.64
CA ALA A 252 -10.15 15.77 5.84
C ALA A 252 -9.95 16.64 7.09
N ALA A 253 -8.81 17.29 7.24
CA ALA A 253 -8.53 18.20 8.36
C ALA A 253 -9.42 19.46 8.36
N PHE A 254 -9.84 19.95 7.19
CA PHE A 254 -10.84 21.04 7.10
C PHE A 254 -12.25 20.54 7.39
N VAL A 255 -12.65 19.40 6.82
CA VAL A 255 -13.98 18.80 7.02
C VAL A 255 -14.18 18.41 8.48
N SER A 256 -13.14 17.94 9.19
CA SER A 256 -13.22 17.58 10.62
C SER A 256 -13.63 18.74 11.55
N ARG A 257 -13.56 19.98 11.07
CA ARG A 257 -13.94 21.19 11.82
C ARG A 257 -15.36 21.68 11.52
N THR A 258 -16.11 20.96 10.67
CA THR A 258 -17.50 21.31 10.36
C THR A 258 -18.48 20.73 11.39
N PRO A 259 -19.69 21.28 11.56
CA PRO A 259 -20.69 20.77 12.53
C PRO A 259 -21.13 19.32 12.30
N GLN A 260 -20.99 18.80 11.08
CA GLN A 260 -21.34 17.41 10.69
C GLN A 260 -20.09 16.62 10.29
N ALA A 261 -18.98 16.86 10.95
CA ALA A 261 -17.67 16.32 10.59
C ALA A 261 -17.66 14.79 10.37
N ALA A 262 -18.28 14.04 11.28
CA ALA A 262 -18.26 12.58 11.23
C ALA A 262 -18.93 12.01 9.98
N ASP A 263 -20.10 12.51 9.64
CA ASP A 263 -20.85 12.05 8.45
C ASP A 263 -20.14 12.47 7.17
N MET A 264 -19.65 13.71 7.11
CA MET A 264 -18.92 14.24 5.96
C MET A 264 -17.59 13.51 5.72
N LEU A 265 -16.86 13.16 6.78
CA LEU A 265 -15.62 12.38 6.67
C LEU A 265 -15.87 10.94 6.24
N ALA A 266 -16.94 10.32 6.74
CA ALA A 266 -17.34 8.99 6.30
C ALA A 266 -17.69 8.95 4.80
N ILE A 267 -18.44 9.95 4.32
CA ILE A 267 -18.75 10.11 2.89
C ILE A 267 -17.46 10.32 2.09
N HIS A 268 -16.58 11.22 2.53
CA HIS A 268 -15.30 11.49 1.86
C HIS A 268 -14.38 10.26 1.79
N TYR A 269 -14.48 9.34 2.74
CA TYR A 269 -13.72 8.10 2.72
C TYR A 269 -14.22 7.10 1.68
N VAL A 270 -15.52 7.07 1.41
CA VAL A 270 -16.15 6.11 0.49
C VAL A 270 -16.14 6.60 -0.96
N THR A 271 -16.07 7.92 -1.19
CA THR A 271 -16.04 8.54 -2.52
C THR A 271 -14.63 8.71 -3.05
#